data_e7dfba25860cb5e1923a781a0799ef33
#
_entry.id   e7dfba25860cb5e1923a781a0799ef33
#
_cell.length_a   1.000
_cell.length_b   1.000
_cell.length_c   1.000
_cell.angle_alpha   90.00
_cell.angle_beta   90.00
_cell.angle_gamma   90.00
#
_symmetry.space_group_name_H-M   'P 1'
#
loop_
_entity.id
_entity.type
_entity.pdbx_description
1 polymer ?
#
loop_
_entity_poly.entity_id
_entity_poly.type
_entity_poly.pdbx_seq_one_letter_code
_entity_poly.pdbx_strand_id
1 'polypeptide(L)'
;MEWAVDTALHAVDAAPLELSGLAAVAAPDHGHIAFVPHPSVGLVAANYPVDAIWRAVLSQDEAAMTAIDLAAGPVWLMVERNASGVEAFRLPEPEWRFMSELCASRSLQEAIDAAPEIDAASVLAGHLAAGRFIRFGLRSELIQVVN
;
A
#
# COMPACT_ATOMS: atom_id res chain seq x y z
N MET A 1 -6.67 8.93 9.11
CA MET A 1 -7.50 8.61 7.92
C MET A 1 -7.59 9.78 6.96
N GLU A 2 -8.10 10.92 7.38
CA GLU A 2 -8.27 12.12 6.54
C GLU A 2 -6.99 12.58 5.86
N TRP A 3 -5.87 12.60 6.58
CA TRP A 3 -4.57 12.93 5.99
C TRP A 3 -4.20 12.00 4.83
N ALA A 4 -4.42 10.69 4.98
CA ALA A 4 -4.11 9.72 3.92
C ALA A 4 -5.01 9.92 2.70
N VAL A 5 -6.28 10.24 2.91
CA VAL A 5 -7.24 10.56 1.85
C VAL A 5 -6.86 11.84 1.12
N ASP A 6 -6.51 12.89 1.87
CA ASP A 6 -6.09 14.18 1.30
C ASP A 6 -4.80 14.02 0.47
N THR A 7 -3.82 13.28 1.01
CA THR A 7 -2.59 12.97 0.28
C THR A 7 -2.86 12.20 -1.02
N ALA A 8 -3.74 11.20 -0.98
CA ALA A 8 -4.12 10.44 -2.16
C ALA A 8 -4.83 11.30 -3.21
N LEU A 9 -5.73 12.17 -2.75
CA LEU A 9 -6.52 13.05 -3.62
C LEU A 9 -5.63 14.05 -4.39
N HIS A 10 -4.63 14.61 -3.73
CA HIS A 10 -3.74 15.63 -4.30
C HIS A 10 -2.42 15.06 -4.86
N ALA A 11 -2.26 13.73 -4.83
CA ALA A 11 -1.06 13.08 -5.37
C ALA A 11 -0.91 13.36 -6.87
N VAL A 12 0.34 13.55 -7.31
CA VAL A 12 0.65 13.67 -8.73
C VAL A 12 0.34 12.38 -9.47
N ASP A 13 -0.07 12.49 -10.71
CA ASP A 13 -0.25 11.32 -11.56
C ASP A 13 1.10 10.73 -11.95
N ALA A 14 1.19 9.42 -11.91
CA ALA A 14 2.37 8.68 -12.33
C ALA A 14 1.97 7.40 -13.06
N ALA A 15 2.71 7.06 -14.10
CA ALA A 15 2.46 5.82 -14.82
C ALA A 15 2.92 4.61 -13.99
N PRO A 16 2.19 3.49 -14.03
CA PRO A 16 2.63 2.24 -13.42
C PRO A 16 3.98 1.79 -13.98
N LEU A 17 4.75 1.07 -13.18
CA LEU A 17 6.01 0.48 -13.65
C LEU A 17 5.77 -0.56 -14.75
N GLU A 18 6.74 -0.69 -15.65
CA GLU A 18 6.72 -1.71 -16.70
C GLU A 18 7.28 -3.05 -16.17
N LEU A 19 6.44 -4.09 -16.19
CA LEU A 19 6.77 -5.42 -15.67
C LEU A 19 7.88 -6.13 -16.45
N SER A 20 8.08 -5.78 -17.72
CA SER A 20 9.12 -6.36 -18.56
C SER A 20 10.53 -6.12 -18.01
N GLY A 21 10.78 -4.93 -17.47
CA GLY A 21 12.05 -4.61 -16.81
C GLY A 21 12.29 -5.43 -15.55
N LEU A 22 11.23 -5.70 -14.78
CA LEU A 22 11.32 -6.52 -13.58
C LEU A 22 11.69 -7.98 -13.90
N ALA A 23 11.14 -8.54 -14.97
CA ALA A 23 11.45 -9.88 -15.43
C ALA A 23 12.91 -10.05 -15.90
N ALA A 24 13.58 -8.95 -16.27
CA ALA A 24 14.98 -8.96 -16.70
C ALA A 24 15.99 -8.97 -15.53
N VAL A 25 15.55 -8.77 -14.29
CA VAL A 25 16.44 -8.79 -13.12
C VAL A 25 16.92 -10.22 -12.86
N ALA A 26 18.23 -10.39 -12.68
CA ALA A 26 18.82 -11.71 -12.41
C ALA A 26 18.32 -12.30 -11.08
N ALA A 27 18.09 -13.62 -11.07
CA ALA A 27 17.53 -14.31 -9.89
C ALA A 27 18.28 -14.05 -8.57
N PRO A 28 19.63 -13.97 -8.52
CA PRO A 28 20.37 -13.65 -7.29
C PRO A 28 20.05 -12.24 -6.73
N ASP A 29 19.58 -11.33 -7.57
CA ASP A 29 19.31 -9.95 -7.19
C ASP A 29 17.84 -9.70 -6.80
N HIS A 30 16.94 -10.67 -6.96
CA HIS A 30 15.52 -10.51 -6.70
C HIS A 30 15.24 -10.04 -5.26
N GLY A 31 15.96 -10.56 -4.27
CA GLY A 31 15.82 -10.17 -2.88
C GLY A 31 16.23 -8.71 -2.61
N HIS A 32 17.07 -8.13 -3.46
CA HIS A 32 17.58 -6.76 -3.33
C HIS A 32 16.75 -5.71 -4.08
N ILE A 33 15.73 -6.14 -4.82
CA ILE A 33 14.80 -5.23 -5.50
C ILE A 33 14.05 -4.41 -4.46
N ALA A 34 13.95 -3.12 -4.70
CA ALA A 34 13.09 -2.22 -3.97
C ALA A 34 12.15 -1.49 -4.93
N PHE A 35 11.03 -1.04 -4.43
CA PHE A 35 9.98 -0.41 -5.23
C PHE A 35 9.75 1.02 -4.78
N VAL A 36 9.26 1.84 -5.70
CA VAL A 36 8.76 3.18 -5.41
C VAL A 36 7.24 3.14 -5.54
N PRO A 37 6.50 3.40 -4.46
CA PRO A 37 5.04 3.37 -4.51
C PRO A 37 4.49 4.52 -5.35
N HIS A 38 3.30 4.31 -5.91
CA HIS A 38 2.55 5.40 -6.52
C HIS A 38 2.25 6.47 -5.46
N PRO A 39 2.39 7.78 -5.77
CA PRO A 39 2.20 8.85 -4.78
C PRO A 39 0.83 8.85 -4.09
N SER A 40 -0.20 8.28 -4.73
CA SER A 40 -1.54 8.19 -4.15
C SER A 40 -1.73 7.01 -3.18
N VAL A 41 -0.76 6.11 -3.07
CA VAL A 41 -0.86 4.95 -2.18
C VAL A 41 -0.44 5.35 -0.78
N GLY A 42 -1.33 5.16 0.19
CA GLY A 42 -1.08 5.37 1.60
C GLY A 42 -1.47 4.14 2.42
N LEU A 43 -0.77 3.90 3.51
CA LEU A 43 -1.06 2.83 4.45
C LEU A 43 -1.41 3.42 5.82
N VAL A 44 -2.49 2.93 6.40
CA VAL A 44 -2.98 3.38 7.72
C VAL A 44 -3.20 2.18 8.61
N ALA A 45 -2.63 2.21 9.81
CA ALA A 45 -2.98 1.29 10.88
C ALA A 45 -3.69 2.06 11.99
N ALA A 46 -4.79 1.56 12.48
CA ALA A 46 -5.55 2.19 13.56
C ALA A 46 -6.12 1.15 14.52
N ASN A 47 -6.25 1.53 15.78
CA ASN A 47 -6.82 0.67 16.82
C ASN A 47 -8.36 0.63 16.78
N TYR A 48 -8.97 1.46 15.95
CA TYR A 48 -10.42 1.61 15.82
C TYR A 48 -10.81 1.54 14.33
N PRO A 49 -12.07 1.22 14.00
CA PRO A 49 -12.55 1.09 12.62
C PRO A 49 -12.72 2.45 11.95
N VAL A 50 -11.60 3.16 11.75
CA VAL A 50 -11.57 4.53 11.20
C VAL A 50 -12.12 4.60 9.77
N ASP A 51 -12.03 3.53 9.01
CA ASP A 51 -12.62 3.43 7.68
C ASP A 51 -14.16 3.43 7.72
N ALA A 52 -14.74 2.72 8.69
CA ALA A 52 -16.19 2.70 8.89
C ALA A 52 -16.69 4.08 9.37
N ILE A 53 -15.98 4.68 10.32
CA ILE A 53 -16.27 6.05 10.80
C ILE A 53 -16.22 7.04 9.64
N TRP A 54 -15.15 7.01 8.86
CA TRP A 54 -14.96 7.91 7.71
C TRP A 54 -16.09 7.78 6.69
N ARG A 55 -16.46 6.55 6.32
CA ARG A 55 -17.58 6.31 5.38
C ARG A 55 -18.91 6.82 5.91
N ALA A 56 -19.21 6.55 7.19
CA ALA A 56 -20.45 6.98 7.82
C ALA A 56 -20.56 8.52 7.89
N VAL A 57 -19.45 9.20 8.19
CA VAL A 57 -19.39 10.67 8.18
C VAL A 57 -19.63 11.22 6.78
N LEU A 58 -18.97 10.67 5.76
CA LEU A 58 -19.15 11.13 4.37
C LEU A 58 -20.56 10.91 3.84
N SER A 59 -21.19 9.79 4.19
CA SER A 59 -22.57 9.47 3.78
C SER A 59 -23.63 10.17 4.62
N GLN A 60 -23.23 10.83 5.72
CA GLN A 60 -24.14 11.43 6.72
C GLN A 60 -25.16 10.41 7.24
N ASP A 61 -24.76 9.16 7.39
CA ASP A 61 -25.60 8.05 7.81
C ASP A 61 -25.49 7.87 9.34
N GLU A 62 -26.46 8.44 10.06
CA GLU A 62 -26.55 8.34 11.51
C GLU A 62 -26.73 6.90 11.99
N ALA A 63 -27.45 6.06 11.24
CA ALA A 63 -27.66 4.66 11.59
C ALA A 63 -26.34 3.89 11.45
N ALA A 64 -25.57 4.12 10.39
CA ALA A 64 -24.25 3.54 10.22
C ALA A 64 -23.29 3.99 11.33
N MET A 65 -23.31 5.28 11.72
CA MET A 65 -22.50 5.81 12.82
C MET A 65 -22.82 5.10 14.14
N THR A 66 -24.10 4.92 14.44
CA THR A 66 -24.54 4.25 15.67
C THR A 66 -24.20 2.76 15.69
N ALA A 67 -24.14 2.11 14.52
CA ALA A 67 -23.82 0.69 14.38
C ALA A 67 -22.31 0.38 14.45
N ILE A 68 -21.43 1.39 14.49
CA ILE A 68 -19.98 1.17 14.54
C ILE A 68 -19.59 0.63 15.93
N ASP A 69 -19.01 -0.56 15.93
CA ASP A 69 -18.41 -1.15 17.12
C ASP A 69 -16.96 -0.67 17.28
N LEU A 70 -16.75 0.26 18.20
CA LEU A 70 -15.41 0.77 18.50
C LEU A 70 -14.50 -0.27 19.16
N ALA A 71 -15.05 -1.37 19.66
CA ALA A 71 -14.30 -2.47 20.24
C ALA A 71 -13.95 -3.58 19.23
N ALA A 72 -14.30 -3.40 17.95
CA ALA A 72 -14.04 -4.39 16.90
C ALA A 72 -12.55 -4.72 16.66
N GLY A 73 -11.64 -3.92 17.26
CA GLY A 73 -10.21 -4.14 17.19
C GLY A 73 -9.53 -3.32 16.09
N PRO A 74 -8.22 -3.56 15.91
CA PRO A 74 -7.41 -2.80 14.97
C PRO A 74 -7.77 -3.07 13.51
N VAL A 75 -7.53 -2.08 12.67
CA VAL A 75 -7.68 -2.17 11.21
C VAL A 75 -6.40 -1.75 10.52
N TRP A 76 -6.12 -2.41 9.41
CA TRP A 76 -5.00 -2.13 8.52
C TRP A 76 -5.57 -1.76 7.17
N LEU A 77 -5.32 -0.54 6.73
CA LEU A 77 -5.95 0.04 5.56
C LEU A 77 -4.92 0.40 4.50
N MET A 78 -5.33 0.24 3.25
CA MET A 78 -4.70 0.89 2.10
C MET A 78 -5.65 1.95 1.57
N VAL A 79 -5.10 3.14 1.31
CA VAL A 79 -5.80 4.25 0.68
C VAL A 79 -5.13 4.50 -0.66
N GLU A 80 -5.93 4.60 -1.72
CA GLU A 80 -5.43 4.89 -3.06
C GLU A 80 -6.43 5.73 -3.85
N ARG A 81 -5.93 6.44 -4.86
CA ARG A 81 -6.78 7.12 -5.85
C ARG A 81 -6.84 6.28 -7.11
N ASN A 82 -8.03 6.07 -7.59
CA ASN A 82 -8.32 5.45 -8.89
C ASN A 82 -9.22 6.35 -9.75
N ALA A 83 -9.71 5.84 -10.88
CA ALA A 83 -10.59 6.58 -11.79
C ALA A 83 -11.92 7.01 -11.14
N SER A 84 -12.36 6.33 -10.09
CA SER A 84 -13.62 6.61 -9.38
C SER A 84 -13.43 7.57 -8.19
N GLY A 85 -12.19 7.92 -7.84
CA GLY A 85 -11.86 8.77 -6.72
C GLY A 85 -10.91 8.11 -5.74
N VAL A 86 -10.95 8.54 -4.48
CA VAL A 86 -10.13 7.96 -3.41
C VAL A 86 -10.92 6.83 -2.75
N GLU A 87 -10.28 5.67 -2.66
CA GLU A 87 -10.80 4.49 -1.99
C GLU A 87 -9.91 4.11 -0.80
N ALA A 88 -10.56 3.55 0.21
CA ALA A 88 -9.89 2.94 1.35
C ALA A 88 -10.45 1.55 1.56
N PHE A 89 -9.59 0.56 1.69
CA PHE A 89 -9.98 -0.81 1.92
C PHE A 89 -9.05 -1.51 2.92
N ARG A 90 -9.59 -2.54 3.56
CA ARG A 90 -8.85 -3.29 4.57
C ARG A 90 -7.94 -4.31 3.91
N LEU A 91 -6.73 -4.42 4.43
CA LEU A 91 -5.82 -5.52 4.16
C LEU A 91 -5.73 -6.44 5.38
N PRO A 92 -5.46 -7.74 5.17
CA PRO A 92 -4.95 -8.57 6.26
C PRO A 92 -3.67 -7.98 6.85
N GLU A 93 -3.48 -8.09 8.16
CA GLU A 93 -2.30 -7.52 8.82
C GLU A 93 -0.97 -7.97 8.18
N PRO A 94 -0.75 -9.27 7.85
CA PRO A 94 0.49 -9.69 7.22
C PRO A 94 0.74 -9.03 5.86
N GLU A 95 -0.30 -8.89 5.04
CA GLU A 95 -0.22 -8.19 3.75
C GLU A 95 0.09 -6.71 3.94
N TRP A 96 -0.52 -6.07 4.95
CA TRP A 96 -0.24 -4.68 5.28
C TRP A 96 1.22 -4.48 5.72
N ARG A 97 1.77 -5.38 6.55
CA ARG A 97 3.19 -5.35 6.94
C ARG A 97 4.12 -5.48 5.74
N PHE A 98 3.85 -6.44 4.86
CA PHE A 98 4.58 -6.63 3.61
C PHE A 98 4.58 -5.35 2.76
N MET A 99 3.40 -4.78 2.52
CA MET A 99 3.25 -3.54 1.76
C MET A 99 3.89 -2.34 2.44
N SER A 100 3.88 -2.28 3.76
CA SER A 100 4.52 -1.23 4.54
C SER A 100 6.04 -1.18 4.29
N GLU A 101 6.70 -2.32 4.25
CA GLU A 101 8.13 -2.42 3.92
C GLU A 101 8.39 -1.99 2.46
N LEU A 102 7.58 -2.47 1.51
CA LEU A 102 7.73 -2.09 0.10
C LEU A 102 7.49 -0.59 -0.13
N CYS A 103 6.47 -0.02 0.50
CA CYS A 103 6.17 1.42 0.40
C CYS A 103 7.23 2.30 1.07
N ALA A 104 7.98 1.76 2.03
CA ALA A 104 9.14 2.41 2.62
C ALA A 104 10.43 2.23 1.80
N SER A 105 10.33 1.69 0.59
CA SER A 105 11.46 1.37 -0.30
C SER A 105 12.50 0.44 0.33
N ARG A 106 12.04 -0.45 1.21
CA ARG A 106 12.84 -1.58 1.69
C ARG A 106 12.98 -2.62 0.60
N SER A 107 13.97 -3.48 0.73
CA SER A 107 14.17 -4.56 -0.23
C SER A 107 13.03 -5.59 -0.15
N LEU A 108 12.82 -6.31 -1.27
CA LEU A 108 11.83 -7.39 -1.32
C LEU A 108 12.09 -8.46 -0.25
N GLN A 109 13.37 -8.76 0.04
CA GLN A 109 13.71 -9.70 1.09
C GLN A 109 13.27 -9.22 2.47
N GLU A 110 13.49 -7.94 2.79
CA GLU A 110 13.04 -7.35 4.05
C GLU A 110 11.51 -7.41 4.19
N ALA A 111 10.79 -7.17 3.10
CA ALA A 111 9.34 -7.26 3.09
C ALA A 111 8.83 -8.71 3.30
N ILE A 112 9.50 -9.69 2.68
CA ILE A 112 9.21 -11.13 2.88
C ILE A 112 9.47 -11.51 4.34
N ASP A 113 10.58 -11.08 4.91
CA ASP A 113 10.96 -11.40 6.29
C ASP A 113 9.98 -10.77 7.30
N ALA A 114 9.37 -9.63 6.97
CA ALA A 114 8.36 -8.97 7.81
C ALA A 114 7.01 -9.71 7.82
N ALA A 115 6.71 -10.52 6.81
CA ALA A 115 5.46 -11.25 6.67
C ALA A 115 5.68 -12.65 6.08
N PRO A 116 6.39 -13.55 6.80
CA PRO A 116 6.74 -14.87 6.27
C PRO A 116 5.54 -15.79 6.05
N GLU A 117 4.39 -15.47 6.61
CA GLU A 117 3.16 -16.24 6.52
C GLU A 117 2.38 -16.08 5.21
N ILE A 118 2.70 -15.06 4.39
CA ILE A 118 1.99 -14.81 3.13
C ILE A 118 2.70 -15.46 1.91
N ASP A 119 1.95 -15.66 0.84
CA ASP A 119 2.51 -15.92 -0.48
C ASP A 119 2.95 -14.57 -1.10
N ALA A 120 4.19 -14.17 -0.82
CA ALA A 120 4.73 -12.89 -1.25
C ALA A 120 4.70 -12.68 -2.76
N ALA A 121 4.92 -13.74 -3.54
CA ALA A 121 4.89 -13.65 -5.01
C ALA A 121 3.49 -13.32 -5.52
N SER A 122 2.47 -14.00 -5.01
CA SER A 122 1.08 -13.77 -5.37
C SER A 122 0.59 -12.39 -4.93
N VAL A 123 0.91 -11.98 -3.70
CA VAL A 123 0.54 -10.67 -3.16
C VAL A 123 1.22 -9.55 -3.96
N LEU A 124 2.52 -9.65 -4.20
CA LEU A 124 3.25 -8.66 -4.99
C LEU A 124 2.68 -8.54 -6.41
N ALA A 125 2.41 -9.68 -7.08
CA ALA A 125 1.82 -9.67 -8.41
C ALA A 125 0.48 -8.93 -8.47
N GLY A 126 -0.37 -9.10 -7.46
CA GLY A 126 -1.64 -8.38 -7.34
C GLY A 126 -1.46 -6.87 -7.21
N HIS A 127 -0.52 -6.43 -6.38
CA HIS A 127 -0.24 -5.01 -6.21
C HIS A 127 0.42 -4.38 -7.45
N LEU A 128 1.29 -5.11 -8.13
CA LEU A 128 1.89 -4.68 -9.41
C LEU A 128 0.82 -4.54 -10.50
N ALA A 129 -0.07 -5.52 -10.61
CA ALA A 129 -1.17 -5.48 -11.57
C ALA A 129 -2.14 -4.32 -11.31
N ALA A 130 -2.32 -3.92 -10.06
CA ALA A 130 -3.13 -2.77 -9.68
C ALA A 130 -2.44 -1.41 -9.92
N GLY A 131 -1.18 -1.39 -10.39
CA GLY A 131 -0.45 -0.15 -10.68
C GLY A 131 0.00 0.63 -9.46
N ARG A 132 0.17 -0.04 -8.32
CA ARG A 132 0.51 0.60 -7.04
C ARG A 132 1.98 0.98 -6.90
N PHE A 133 2.80 0.61 -7.84
CA PHE A 133 4.22 0.97 -7.93
C PHE A 133 4.52 1.62 -9.27
N ILE A 134 5.41 2.60 -9.26
CA ILE A 134 5.77 3.39 -10.46
C ILE A 134 7.18 3.11 -10.94
N ARG A 135 8.05 2.58 -10.08
CA ARG A 135 9.45 2.29 -10.39
C ARG A 135 9.97 1.19 -9.48
N PHE A 136 11.00 0.51 -9.94
CA PHE A 136 11.79 -0.42 -9.15
C PHE A 136 13.28 -0.23 -9.48
N GLY A 137 14.13 -0.77 -8.65
CA GLY A 137 15.58 -0.83 -8.85
C GLY A 137 16.22 -1.65 -7.75
N LEU A 138 17.51 -1.89 -7.84
CA LEU A 138 18.24 -2.43 -6.71
C LEU A 138 18.26 -1.39 -5.59
N ARG A 139 18.05 -1.79 -4.36
CA ARG A 139 17.94 -0.86 -3.22
C ARG A 139 19.13 0.09 -3.13
N SER A 140 20.34 -0.41 -3.37
CA SER A 140 21.56 0.42 -3.39
C SER A 140 21.52 1.55 -4.42
N GLU A 141 20.90 1.33 -5.56
CA GLU A 141 20.76 2.32 -6.63
C GLU A 141 19.69 3.37 -6.30
N LEU A 142 18.56 2.93 -5.72
CA LEU A 142 17.48 3.84 -5.33
C LEU A 142 17.88 4.82 -4.22
N ILE A 143 18.71 4.39 -3.28
CA ILE A 143 19.21 5.25 -2.19
C ILE A 143 20.15 6.33 -2.72
N GLN A 144 20.92 6.06 -3.77
CA GLN A 144 21.85 7.05 -4.38
C GLN A 144 21.13 8.19 -5.10
N VAL A 145 19.91 7.97 -5.59
CA VAL A 145 19.14 9.01 -6.30
C VAL A 145 18.51 10.03 -5.35
N VAL A 146 18.35 9.71 -4.07
CA VAL A 146 17.76 10.60 -3.04
C VAL A 146 18.80 11.51 -2.39
N ASN A 147 20.06 11.23 -2.57
CA ASN A 147 21.19 12.06 -2.13
C ASN A 147 21.78 12.83 -3.29
#